data_8905d0b838491fca5aaa4d3ed36eae8d
#
_entry.id   8905d0b838491fca5aaa4d3ed36eae8d
#
_cell.length_a   1.000
_cell.length_b   1.000
_cell.length_c   1.000
_cell.angle_alpha   90.00
_cell.angle_beta   90.00
_cell.angle_gamma   90.00
#
_symmetry.space_group_name_H-M   'P 1'
#
loop_
_entity.id
_entity.type
_entity.pdbx_description
1 polymer ?
#
loop_
_entity_poly.entity_id
_entity_poly.type
_entity_poly.pdbx_seq_one_letter_code
_entity_poly.pdbx_strand_id
1 'polypeptide(L)'
;MSVQVTNLTKIYAQQIAVNNINFQLQKGEITGFLGPNGAGKSTTMKMITGALTPTEGSISINGIDMLKQPIEAQKMIGYLPEHNPLYTEMYVREYLSFTADLYPKVPKSRVEEVIALTGLTPESNKKIEALSKGYRQRVGLASALIHDPEILILDEPTTGLDPNQLVEIRHIIKELGKTKTILLSSHIMQEIQAVADRVIVLHKGNIVLDKPMKALQGKEQIIEVAFDFRVEERLLRNLPHIVAATNVYDFLYQLQFSTSEDMRPAVFDFAKENGLKILQINHKHNDLEELFISLTK
;
A
#
# COMPACT_ATOMS: atom_id res chain seq x y z
N MET A 1 -18.67 -7.20 -2.44
CA MET A 1 -17.77 -7.51 -1.30
C MET A 1 -16.94 -8.71 -1.73
N SER A 2 -15.62 -8.56 -1.78
CA SER A 2 -14.74 -9.63 -2.29
C SER A 2 -14.15 -10.48 -1.16
N VAL A 3 -13.77 -9.86 -0.04
CA VAL A 3 -13.25 -10.56 1.14
C VAL A 3 -13.98 -10.05 2.38
N GLN A 4 -14.42 -10.94 3.23
CA GLN A 4 -14.97 -10.62 4.55
C GLN A 4 -14.21 -11.40 5.62
N VAL A 5 -13.70 -10.68 6.61
CA VAL A 5 -13.00 -11.21 7.77
C VAL A 5 -13.82 -10.90 9.01
N THR A 6 -14.16 -11.92 9.80
CA THR A 6 -15.04 -11.78 10.96
C THR A 6 -14.42 -12.46 12.18
N ASN A 7 -14.21 -11.67 13.24
CA ASN A 7 -13.67 -12.09 14.54
C ASN A 7 -12.38 -12.93 14.44
N LEU A 8 -11.52 -12.58 13.45
CA LEU A 8 -10.36 -13.38 13.11
C LEU A 8 -9.30 -13.28 14.19
N THR A 9 -8.91 -14.43 14.72
CA THR A 9 -7.91 -14.55 15.80
C THR A 9 -6.87 -15.60 15.46
N LYS A 10 -5.60 -15.29 15.73
CA LYS A 10 -4.51 -16.27 15.67
C LYS A 10 -3.63 -16.20 16.89
N ILE A 11 -3.51 -17.34 17.56
CA ILE A 11 -2.70 -17.54 18.75
C ILE A 11 -1.62 -18.57 18.43
N TYR A 12 -0.35 -18.25 18.71
CA TYR A 12 0.78 -19.17 18.66
C TYR A 12 1.26 -19.43 20.08
N ALA A 13 1.07 -20.64 20.59
CA ALA A 13 1.33 -21.00 21.99
C ALA A 13 0.63 -20.00 22.95
N GLN A 14 1.36 -19.01 23.48
CA GLN A 14 0.83 -17.96 24.37
C GLN A 14 0.77 -16.57 23.73
N GLN A 15 1.29 -16.42 22.52
CA GLN A 15 1.37 -15.13 21.84
C GLN A 15 0.15 -14.94 20.92
N ILE A 16 -0.61 -13.87 21.13
CA ILE A 16 -1.67 -13.44 20.23
C ILE A 16 -1.04 -12.65 19.10
N ALA A 17 -1.02 -13.24 17.91
CA ALA A 17 -0.49 -12.59 16.70
C ALA A 17 -1.55 -11.75 15.98
N VAL A 18 -2.82 -12.17 16.03
CA VAL A 18 -3.99 -11.46 15.51
C VAL A 18 -5.11 -11.61 16.51
N ASN A 19 -5.75 -10.50 16.89
CA ASN A 19 -6.71 -10.43 17.98
C ASN A 19 -8.08 -9.91 17.53
N ASN A 20 -9.00 -10.81 17.26
CA ASN A 20 -10.41 -10.51 16.97
C ASN A 20 -10.63 -9.40 15.94
N ILE A 21 -9.90 -9.44 14.83
CA ILE A 21 -10.02 -8.40 13.79
C ILE A 21 -11.22 -8.63 12.87
N ASN A 22 -11.82 -7.52 12.46
CA ASN A 22 -12.97 -7.48 11.56
C ASN A 22 -12.73 -6.45 10.47
N PHE A 23 -12.82 -6.84 9.20
CA PHE A 23 -12.78 -5.92 8.06
C PHE A 23 -13.31 -6.58 6.78
N GLN A 24 -13.50 -5.76 5.76
CA GLN A 24 -14.02 -6.21 4.47
C GLN A 24 -13.23 -5.54 3.36
N LEU A 25 -13.01 -6.23 2.24
CA LEU A 25 -12.47 -5.64 1.02
C LEU A 25 -13.59 -5.48 0.00
N GLN A 26 -13.71 -4.29 -0.57
CA GLN A 26 -14.68 -4.00 -1.61
C GLN A 26 -14.16 -4.44 -2.98
N LYS A 27 -15.06 -4.78 -3.89
CA LYS A 27 -14.67 -5.15 -5.27
C LYS A 27 -14.02 -3.96 -5.98
N GLY A 28 -12.84 -4.18 -6.57
CA GLY A 28 -12.11 -3.16 -7.32
C GLY A 28 -11.44 -2.09 -6.45
N GLU A 29 -11.22 -2.36 -5.16
CA GLU A 29 -10.54 -1.48 -4.22
C GLU A 29 -9.11 -1.97 -3.98
N ILE A 30 -8.16 -1.05 -3.95
CA ILE A 30 -6.81 -1.30 -3.46
C ILE A 30 -6.77 -0.91 -1.98
N THR A 31 -6.70 -1.90 -1.11
CA THR A 31 -6.60 -1.69 0.35
C THR A 31 -5.16 -1.90 0.81
N GLY A 32 -4.58 -0.88 1.43
CA GLY A 32 -3.28 -0.95 2.10
C GLY A 32 -3.41 -1.52 3.52
N PHE A 33 -2.58 -2.51 3.86
CA PHE A 33 -2.52 -3.13 5.18
C PHE A 33 -1.21 -2.72 5.85
N LEU A 34 -1.26 -1.64 6.60
CA LEU A 34 -0.10 -0.95 7.17
C LEU A 34 0.15 -1.39 8.62
N GLY A 35 1.41 -1.49 9.00
CA GLY A 35 1.78 -1.78 10.39
C GLY A 35 3.26 -2.11 10.55
N PRO A 36 3.83 -1.96 11.74
CA PRO A 36 5.22 -2.33 12.01
C PRO A 36 5.45 -3.83 11.83
N ASN A 37 6.72 -4.24 11.81
CA ASN A 37 7.05 -5.66 11.80
C ASN A 37 6.51 -6.35 13.05
N GLY A 38 5.93 -7.54 12.88
CA GLY A 38 5.27 -8.27 13.97
C GLY A 38 3.85 -7.80 14.32
N ALA A 39 3.28 -6.80 13.61
CA ALA A 39 1.91 -6.33 13.86
C ALA A 39 0.81 -7.36 13.54
N GLY A 40 1.11 -8.44 12.81
CA GLY A 40 0.16 -9.49 12.42
C GLY A 40 -0.24 -9.46 10.93
N LYS A 41 0.36 -8.59 10.10
CA LYS A 41 0.03 -8.43 8.67
C LYS A 41 0.15 -9.74 7.88
N SER A 42 1.33 -10.32 7.79
CA SER A 42 1.58 -11.58 7.04
C SER A 42 0.80 -12.76 7.61
N THR A 43 0.59 -12.79 8.94
CA THR A 43 -0.25 -13.81 9.59
C THR A 43 -1.69 -13.71 9.11
N THR A 44 -2.25 -12.49 9.04
CA THR A 44 -3.61 -12.25 8.53
C THR A 44 -3.71 -12.63 7.05
N MET A 45 -2.75 -12.22 6.22
CA MET A 45 -2.73 -12.57 4.80
C MET A 45 -2.65 -14.08 4.56
N LYS A 46 -1.80 -14.80 5.32
CA LYS A 46 -1.72 -16.27 5.26
C LYS A 46 -3.04 -16.93 5.66
N MET A 47 -3.79 -16.36 6.59
CA MET A 47 -5.13 -16.89 6.93
C MET A 47 -6.15 -16.63 5.82
N ILE A 48 -6.14 -15.43 5.20
CA ILE A 48 -7.03 -15.09 4.08
C ILE A 48 -6.77 -16.00 2.87
N THR A 49 -5.51 -16.36 2.62
CA THR A 49 -5.11 -17.23 1.50
C THR A 49 -5.28 -18.73 1.81
N GLY A 50 -5.70 -19.09 3.02
CA GLY A 50 -5.84 -20.47 3.45
C GLY A 50 -4.50 -21.19 3.69
N ALA A 51 -3.37 -20.48 3.64
CA ALA A 51 -2.05 -21.03 3.95
C ALA A 51 -1.86 -21.23 5.48
N LEU A 52 -2.72 -20.65 6.29
CA LEU A 52 -2.70 -20.76 7.74
C LEU A 52 -4.14 -20.84 8.26
N THR A 53 -4.42 -21.83 9.10
CA THR A 53 -5.74 -21.95 9.76
C THR A 53 -5.82 -20.94 10.93
N PRO A 54 -6.87 -20.12 11.04
CA PRO A 54 -7.12 -19.27 12.20
C PRO A 54 -7.38 -20.12 13.45
N THR A 55 -7.18 -19.52 14.64
CA THR A 55 -7.58 -20.11 15.91
C THR A 55 -9.09 -19.91 16.12
N GLU A 56 -9.61 -18.73 15.77
CA GLU A 56 -11.04 -18.39 15.85
C GLU A 56 -11.41 -17.47 14.70
N GLY A 57 -12.72 -17.34 14.44
CA GLY A 57 -13.27 -16.47 13.43
C GLY A 57 -13.50 -17.16 12.08
N SER A 58 -13.87 -16.38 11.09
CA SER A 58 -14.18 -16.87 9.74
C SER A 58 -13.71 -15.91 8.66
N ILE A 59 -13.46 -16.48 7.47
CA ILE A 59 -13.04 -15.76 6.27
C ILE A 59 -13.93 -16.20 5.12
N SER A 60 -14.54 -15.24 4.44
CA SER A 60 -15.36 -15.50 3.26
C SER A 60 -14.76 -14.78 2.05
N ILE A 61 -14.60 -15.51 0.95
CA ILE A 61 -14.09 -15.03 -0.34
C ILE A 61 -15.22 -15.11 -1.36
N ASN A 62 -15.72 -13.97 -1.80
CA ASN A 62 -16.91 -13.88 -2.68
C ASN A 62 -18.10 -14.75 -2.19
N GLY A 63 -18.31 -14.82 -0.86
CA GLY A 63 -19.36 -15.63 -0.25
C GLY A 63 -18.98 -17.08 0.04
N ILE A 64 -17.81 -17.54 -0.40
CA ILE A 64 -17.29 -18.89 -0.13
C ILE A 64 -16.49 -18.89 1.18
N ASP A 65 -16.85 -19.75 2.10
CA ASP A 65 -16.13 -19.92 3.38
C ASP A 65 -14.77 -20.60 3.13
N MET A 66 -13.68 -19.89 3.47
CA MET A 66 -12.31 -20.36 3.27
C MET A 66 -12.02 -21.67 4.04
N LEU A 67 -12.61 -21.86 5.20
CA LEU A 67 -12.36 -23.04 6.03
C LEU A 67 -13.13 -24.27 5.57
N LYS A 68 -14.33 -24.07 4.98
CA LYS A 68 -15.19 -25.16 4.52
C LYS A 68 -14.90 -25.58 3.08
N GLN A 69 -14.53 -24.61 2.22
CA GLN A 69 -14.31 -24.81 0.80
C GLN A 69 -13.00 -24.13 0.36
N PRO A 70 -11.83 -24.52 0.93
CA PRO A 70 -10.57 -23.81 0.69
C PRO A 70 -10.14 -23.81 -0.77
N ILE A 71 -10.30 -24.95 -1.47
CA ILE A 71 -9.89 -25.07 -2.89
C ILE A 71 -10.67 -24.08 -3.78
N GLU A 72 -11.99 -23.96 -3.56
CA GLU A 72 -12.82 -23.06 -4.37
C GLU A 72 -12.52 -21.60 -4.04
N ALA A 73 -12.28 -21.25 -2.77
CA ALA A 73 -11.90 -19.92 -2.36
C ALA A 73 -10.50 -19.53 -2.90
N GLN A 74 -9.53 -20.44 -2.84
CA GLN A 74 -8.16 -20.21 -3.32
C GLN A 74 -8.09 -19.98 -4.83
N LYS A 75 -8.95 -20.58 -5.64
CA LYS A 75 -9.03 -20.29 -7.08
C LYS A 75 -9.31 -18.83 -7.42
N MET A 76 -9.88 -18.07 -6.49
CA MET A 76 -10.18 -16.66 -6.68
C MET A 76 -9.07 -15.74 -6.23
N ILE A 77 -8.01 -16.27 -5.59
CA ILE A 77 -6.94 -15.51 -4.95
C ILE A 77 -5.61 -15.76 -5.66
N GLY A 78 -4.94 -14.69 -6.06
CA GLY A 78 -3.50 -14.70 -6.35
C GLY A 78 -2.74 -14.22 -5.13
N TYR A 79 -1.70 -14.93 -4.74
CA TYR A 79 -0.91 -14.60 -3.56
C TYR A 79 0.57 -14.43 -3.90
N LEU A 80 1.11 -13.27 -3.54
CA LEU A 80 2.53 -12.99 -3.57
C LEU A 80 3.02 -12.90 -2.12
N PRO A 81 3.73 -13.90 -1.60
CA PRO A 81 4.31 -13.84 -0.24
C PRO A 81 5.54 -12.92 -0.21
N GLU A 82 5.88 -12.40 0.98
CA GLU A 82 7.07 -11.58 1.21
C GLU A 82 8.36 -12.28 0.73
N HIS A 83 8.50 -13.56 1.07
CA HIS A 83 9.58 -14.42 0.59
C HIS A 83 9.05 -15.28 -0.55
N ASN A 84 9.37 -14.88 -1.75
CA ASN A 84 8.88 -15.51 -2.97
C ASN A 84 9.62 -16.83 -3.25
N PRO A 85 8.97 -18.01 -3.12
CA PRO A 85 9.59 -19.31 -3.26
C PRO A 85 9.72 -19.74 -4.73
N LEU A 86 10.59 -19.06 -5.49
CA LEU A 86 10.83 -19.35 -6.90
C LEU A 86 11.78 -20.53 -7.09
N TYR A 87 11.54 -21.33 -8.12
CA TYR A 87 12.51 -22.32 -8.62
C TYR A 87 13.59 -21.59 -9.43
N THR A 88 14.66 -21.17 -8.77
CA THR A 88 15.68 -20.26 -9.31
C THR A 88 16.45 -20.83 -10.50
N GLU A 89 16.55 -22.14 -10.64
CA GLU A 89 17.23 -22.86 -11.73
C GLU A 89 16.42 -22.85 -13.04
N MET A 90 15.09 -22.63 -12.95
CA MET A 90 14.21 -22.57 -14.12
C MET A 90 14.34 -21.23 -14.85
N TYR A 91 14.04 -21.25 -16.16
CA TYR A 91 13.83 -20.03 -16.93
C TYR A 91 12.48 -19.40 -16.55
N VAL A 92 12.35 -18.06 -16.71
CA VAL A 92 11.10 -17.36 -16.37
C VAL A 92 9.88 -17.97 -17.06
N ARG A 93 9.97 -18.18 -18.39
CA ARG A 93 8.86 -18.81 -19.16
C ARG A 93 8.56 -20.22 -18.72
N GLU A 94 9.59 -20.99 -18.43
CA GLU A 94 9.45 -22.37 -17.96
C GLU A 94 8.70 -22.42 -16.62
N TYR A 95 9.12 -21.61 -15.66
CA TYR A 95 8.47 -21.48 -14.36
C TYR A 95 7.01 -21.05 -14.46
N LEU A 96 6.71 -20.04 -15.29
CA LEU A 96 5.35 -19.57 -15.49
C LEU A 96 4.49 -20.60 -16.23
N SER A 97 5.05 -21.33 -17.19
CA SER A 97 4.36 -22.44 -17.85
C SER A 97 4.06 -23.58 -16.89
N PHE A 98 5.05 -23.95 -16.08
CA PHE A 98 4.86 -24.94 -15.00
C PHE A 98 3.75 -24.51 -14.03
N THR A 99 3.73 -23.24 -13.64
CA THR A 99 2.68 -22.71 -12.76
C THR A 99 1.30 -22.75 -13.45
N ALA A 100 1.24 -22.39 -14.73
CA ALA A 100 -0.01 -22.43 -15.51
C ALA A 100 -0.59 -23.85 -15.61
N ASP A 101 0.25 -24.87 -15.74
CA ASP A 101 -0.16 -26.26 -15.83
C ASP A 101 -0.83 -26.80 -14.55
N LEU A 102 -0.66 -26.10 -13.40
CA LEU A 102 -1.39 -26.41 -12.16
C LEU A 102 -2.87 -26.00 -12.24
N TYR A 103 -3.25 -25.21 -13.24
CA TYR A 103 -4.61 -24.71 -13.44
C TYR A 103 -5.17 -25.18 -14.79
N PRO A 104 -5.95 -26.27 -14.84
CA PRO A 104 -6.36 -26.95 -16.10
C PRO A 104 -7.10 -26.07 -17.13
N LYS A 105 -7.62 -24.92 -16.70
CA LYS A 105 -8.39 -24.00 -17.56
C LYS A 105 -7.58 -22.80 -18.06
N VAL A 106 -6.32 -22.68 -17.68
CA VAL A 106 -5.48 -21.55 -18.08
C VAL A 106 -4.96 -21.81 -19.49
N PRO A 107 -5.23 -20.92 -20.47
CA PRO A 107 -4.73 -21.08 -21.82
C PRO A 107 -3.22 -20.81 -21.87
N LYS A 108 -2.50 -21.46 -22.80
CA LYS A 108 -1.05 -21.26 -22.95
C LYS A 108 -0.65 -19.81 -23.27
N SER A 109 -1.52 -19.05 -23.94
CA SER A 109 -1.32 -17.62 -24.21
C SER A 109 -1.17 -16.79 -22.95
N ARG A 110 -1.75 -17.24 -21.83
CA ARG A 110 -1.73 -16.52 -20.55
C ARG A 110 -0.31 -16.30 -20.02
N VAL A 111 0.62 -17.18 -20.31
CA VAL A 111 2.04 -17.03 -19.92
C VAL A 111 2.63 -15.74 -20.52
N GLU A 112 2.44 -15.53 -21.84
CA GLU A 112 2.95 -14.32 -22.50
C GLU A 112 2.20 -13.05 -22.05
N GLU A 113 0.89 -13.17 -21.78
CA GLU A 113 0.09 -12.07 -21.25
C GLU A 113 0.62 -11.59 -19.89
N VAL A 114 0.87 -12.50 -18.92
CA VAL A 114 1.38 -12.12 -17.60
C VAL A 114 2.83 -11.64 -17.67
N ILE A 115 3.66 -12.16 -18.56
CA ILE A 115 5.01 -11.67 -18.83
C ILE A 115 4.96 -10.21 -19.28
N ALA A 116 4.09 -9.89 -20.24
CA ALA A 116 3.92 -8.52 -20.72
C ALA A 116 3.35 -7.60 -19.61
N LEU A 117 2.32 -8.05 -18.91
CA LEU A 117 1.62 -7.29 -17.86
C LEU A 117 2.56 -6.90 -16.69
N THR A 118 3.50 -7.77 -16.35
CA THR A 118 4.44 -7.56 -15.24
C THR A 118 5.78 -6.98 -15.68
N GLY A 119 5.94 -6.61 -16.98
CA GLY A 119 7.15 -6.03 -17.52
C GLY A 119 8.34 -6.98 -17.54
N LEU A 120 8.10 -8.29 -17.67
CA LEU A 120 9.12 -9.33 -17.69
C LEU A 120 9.66 -9.62 -19.10
N THR A 121 9.11 -9.02 -20.14
CA THR A 121 9.46 -9.31 -21.55
C THR A 121 10.98 -9.31 -21.80
N PRO A 122 11.78 -8.32 -21.32
CA PRO A 122 13.22 -8.30 -21.57
C PRO A 122 13.98 -9.45 -20.88
N GLU A 123 13.44 -9.97 -19.79
CA GLU A 123 14.07 -10.98 -18.94
C GLU A 123 13.48 -12.38 -19.07
N SER A 124 12.46 -12.54 -19.91
CA SER A 124 11.63 -13.75 -19.98
C SER A 124 12.37 -15.02 -20.42
N ASN A 125 13.53 -14.88 -21.07
CA ASN A 125 14.38 -15.99 -21.52
C ASN A 125 15.58 -16.25 -20.62
N LYS A 126 15.67 -15.56 -19.46
CA LYS A 126 16.75 -15.78 -18.50
C LYS A 126 16.33 -16.74 -17.42
N LYS A 127 17.31 -17.37 -16.79
CA LYS A 127 17.10 -18.11 -15.54
C LYS A 127 16.75 -17.16 -14.43
N ILE A 128 15.87 -17.59 -13.52
CA ILE A 128 15.41 -16.79 -12.38
C ILE A 128 16.57 -16.43 -11.45
N GLU A 129 17.58 -17.30 -11.29
CA GLU A 129 18.78 -17.00 -10.50
C GLU A 129 19.59 -15.79 -11.01
N ALA A 130 19.55 -15.53 -12.33
CA ALA A 130 20.26 -14.42 -12.96
C ALA A 130 19.52 -13.08 -12.85
N LEU A 131 18.30 -13.05 -12.32
CA LEU A 131 17.49 -11.86 -12.22
C LEU A 131 17.83 -11.02 -10.99
N SER A 132 17.67 -9.70 -11.10
CA SER A 132 17.66 -8.80 -9.94
C SER A 132 16.50 -9.14 -9.00
N LYS A 133 16.56 -8.67 -7.74
CA LYS A 133 15.48 -8.86 -6.77
C LYS A 133 14.14 -8.35 -7.29
N GLY A 134 14.11 -7.19 -7.95
CA GLY A 134 12.89 -6.61 -8.52
C GLY A 134 12.29 -7.46 -9.63
N TYR A 135 13.10 -8.01 -10.51
CA TYR A 135 12.60 -8.93 -11.52
C TYR A 135 12.11 -10.25 -10.93
N ARG A 136 12.75 -10.80 -9.89
CA ARG A 136 12.22 -11.96 -9.17
C ARG A 136 10.86 -11.66 -8.52
N GLN A 137 10.69 -10.46 -7.97
CA GLN A 137 9.39 -10.03 -7.41
C GLN A 137 8.31 -9.98 -8.50
N ARG A 138 8.65 -9.50 -9.70
CA ARG A 138 7.72 -9.52 -10.86
C ARG A 138 7.40 -10.94 -11.34
N VAL A 139 8.35 -11.88 -11.29
CA VAL A 139 8.08 -13.31 -11.58
C VAL A 139 7.06 -13.87 -10.58
N GLY A 140 7.20 -13.57 -9.29
CA GLY A 140 6.21 -13.97 -8.29
C GLY A 140 4.84 -13.35 -8.52
N LEU A 141 4.80 -12.06 -8.88
CA LEU A 141 3.55 -11.39 -9.23
C LEU A 141 2.91 -12.01 -10.48
N ALA A 142 3.70 -12.30 -11.52
CA ALA A 142 3.22 -12.99 -12.71
C ALA A 142 2.64 -14.37 -12.39
N SER A 143 3.32 -15.12 -11.52
CA SER A 143 2.84 -16.42 -11.02
C SER A 143 1.51 -16.29 -10.27
N ALA A 144 1.38 -15.28 -9.40
CA ALA A 144 0.13 -15.00 -8.68
C ALA A 144 -1.03 -14.61 -9.62
N LEU A 145 -0.72 -14.08 -10.82
CA LEU A 145 -1.69 -13.63 -11.82
C LEU A 145 -2.04 -14.70 -12.86
N ILE A 146 -1.34 -15.83 -12.86
CA ILE A 146 -1.39 -16.81 -13.98
C ILE A 146 -2.80 -17.35 -14.24
N HIS A 147 -3.58 -17.60 -13.18
CA HIS A 147 -4.94 -18.14 -13.24
C HIS A 147 -6.03 -17.07 -13.29
N ASP A 148 -5.65 -15.80 -13.51
CA ASP A 148 -6.54 -14.64 -13.59
C ASP A 148 -7.44 -14.43 -12.37
N PRO A 149 -6.90 -14.38 -11.16
CA PRO A 149 -7.70 -14.25 -9.94
C PRO A 149 -8.45 -12.91 -9.89
N GLU A 150 -9.60 -12.89 -9.20
CA GLU A 150 -10.34 -11.65 -8.92
C GLU A 150 -9.72 -10.83 -7.79
N ILE A 151 -8.98 -11.51 -6.89
CA ILE A 151 -8.41 -10.94 -5.67
C ILE A 151 -6.91 -11.18 -5.65
N LEU A 152 -6.13 -10.15 -5.36
CA LEU A 152 -4.68 -10.24 -5.18
C LEU A 152 -4.31 -9.90 -3.72
N ILE A 153 -3.55 -10.79 -3.11
CA ILE A 153 -2.95 -10.58 -1.79
C ILE A 153 -1.45 -10.45 -1.99
N LEU A 154 -0.90 -9.27 -1.68
CA LEU A 154 0.49 -8.93 -1.93
C LEU A 154 1.18 -8.60 -0.59
N ASP A 155 2.02 -9.51 -0.10
CA ASP A 155 2.72 -9.34 1.18
C ASP A 155 4.08 -8.67 0.94
N GLU A 156 4.21 -7.41 1.37
CA GLU A 156 5.43 -6.57 1.23
C GLU A 156 5.99 -6.56 -0.22
N PRO A 157 5.17 -6.25 -1.26
CA PRO A 157 5.56 -6.42 -2.66
C PRO A 157 6.71 -5.51 -3.10
N THR A 158 7.02 -4.48 -2.34
CA THR A 158 7.99 -3.42 -2.64
C THR A 158 9.30 -3.56 -1.86
N THR A 159 9.37 -4.49 -0.92
CA THR A 159 10.51 -4.62 0.01
C THR A 159 11.83 -4.91 -0.69
N GLY A 160 12.80 -4.00 -0.50
CA GLY A 160 14.17 -4.12 -0.99
C GLY A 160 14.32 -3.90 -2.50
N LEU A 161 13.39 -3.17 -3.11
CA LEU A 161 13.48 -2.65 -4.46
C LEU A 161 14.19 -1.30 -4.48
N ASP A 162 14.90 -1.02 -5.56
CA ASP A 162 15.44 0.31 -5.80
C ASP A 162 14.34 1.32 -6.21
N PRO A 163 14.61 2.64 -6.19
CA PRO A 163 13.60 3.66 -6.47
C PRO A 163 12.91 3.51 -7.84
N ASN A 164 13.63 3.11 -8.88
CA ASN A 164 13.05 2.93 -10.21
C ASN A 164 12.12 1.71 -10.23
N GLN A 165 12.54 0.61 -9.63
CA GLN A 165 11.73 -0.61 -9.51
C GLN A 165 10.47 -0.37 -8.68
N LEU A 166 10.55 0.48 -7.62
CA LEU A 166 9.39 0.90 -6.83
C LEU A 166 8.33 1.61 -7.68
N VAL A 167 8.75 2.55 -8.54
CA VAL A 167 7.83 3.27 -9.44
C VAL A 167 7.13 2.29 -10.38
N GLU A 168 7.89 1.35 -10.96
CA GLU A 168 7.35 0.39 -11.92
C GLU A 168 6.37 -0.59 -11.27
N ILE A 169 6.69 -1.16 -10.10
CA ILE A 169 5.79 -2.09 -9.41
C ILE A 169 4.51 -1.40 -8.93
N ARG A 170 4.61 -0.15 -8.45
CA ARG A 170 3.45 0.67 -8.09
C ARG A 170 2.53 0.93 -9.29
N HIS A 171 3.11 1.19 -10.45
CA HIS A 171 2.35 1.35 -11.70
C HIS A 171 1.59 0.05 -12.04
N ILE A 172 2.27 -1.09 -11.99
CA ILE A 172 1.64 -2.40 -12.24
C ILE A 172 0.49 -2.66 -11.24
N ILE A 173 0.69 -2.41 -9.94
CA ILE A 173 -0.35 -2.59 -8.92
C ILE A 173 -1.56 -1.69 -9.21
N LYS A 174 -1.35 -0.43 -9.58
CA LYS A 174 -2.44 0.50 -9.95
C LYS A 174 -3.23 0.03 -11.17
N GLU A 175 -2.55 -0.44 -12.22
CA GLU A 175 -3.21 -0.95 -13.42
C GLU A 175 -4.05 -2.21 -13.09
N LEU A 176 -3.50 -3.12 -12.27
CA LEU A 176 -4.23 -4.29 -11.80
C LEU A 176 -5.44 -3.93 -10.95
N GLY A 177 -5.34 -2.89 -10.11
CA GLY A 177 -6.42 -2.42 -9.25
C GLY A 177 -7.65 -1.90 -10.02
N LYS A 178 -7.52 -1.52 -11.29
CA LYS A 178 -8.65 -1.13 -12.13
C LYS A 178 -9.66 -2.26 -12.37
N THR A 179 -9.21 -3.50 -12.28
CA THR A 179 -10.03 -4.70 -12.58
C THR A 179 -10.10 -5.70 -11.44
N LYS A 180 -9.17 -5.64 -10.50
CA LYS A 180 -9.02 -6.60 -9.41
C LYS A 180 -9.15 -5.95 -8.03
N THR A 181 -9.55 -6.71 -7.04
CA THR A 181 -9.48 -6.32 -5.64
C THR A 181 -8.09 -6.63 -5.11
N ILE A 182 -7.42 -5.67 -4.48
CA ILE A 182 -6.04 -5.84 -4.03
C ILE A 182 -5.94 -5.55 -2.53
N LEU A 183 -5.33 -6.46 -1.77
CA LEU A 183 -4.83 -6.22 -0.42
C LEU A 183 -3.31 -6.28 -0.47
N LEU A 184 -2.65 -5.17 -0.17
CA LEU A 184 -1.19 -5.13 -0.11
C LEU A 184 -0.71 -4.72 1.28
N SER A 185 0.30 -5.41 1.82
CA SER A 185 0.94 -5.01 3.07
C SER A 185 2.16 -4.13 2.81
N SER A 186 2.39 -3.20 3.72
CA SER A 186 3.65 -2.49 3.87
C SER A 186 3.84 -2.02 5.31
N HIS A 187 5.08 -1.76 5.69
CA HIS A 187 5.43 -1.05 6.93
C HIS A 187 5.79 0.42 6.65
N ILE A 188 5.73 0.85 5.39
CA ILE A 188 6.06 2.20 4.92
C ILE A 188 4.78 2.90 4.43
N MET A 189 4.42 4.00 5.10
CA MET A 189 3.19 4.74 4.80
C MET A 189 3.17 5.31 3.37
N GLN A 190 4.30 5.85 2.90
CA GLN A 190 4.41 6.41 1.55
C GLN A 190 4.12 5.39 0.44
N GLU A 191 4.42 4.12 0.67
CA GLU A 191 4.10 3.06 -0.29
C GLU A 191 2.60 2.85 -0.42
N ILE A 192 1.90 2.82 0.73
CA ILE A 192 0.45 2.71 0.77
C ILE A 192 -0.21 3.94 0.14
N GLN A 193 0.23 5.15 0.52
CA GLN A 193 -0.28 6.41 -0.05
C GLN A 193 -0.17 6.46 -1.57
N ALA A 194 0.90 5.88 -2.13
CA ALA A 194 1.16 5.93 -3.55
C ALA A 194 0.16 5.10 -4.38
N VAL A 195 -0.49 4.06 -3.80
CA VAL A 195 -1.28 3.09 -4.58
C VAL A 195 -2.67 2.80 -4.01
N ALA A 196 -2.90 2.93 -2.71
CA ALA A 196 -4.10 2.47 -2.04
C ALA A 196 -5.24 3.50 -2.03
N ASP A 197 -6.46 3.01 -2.14
CA ASP A 197 -7.70 3.80 -1.98
C ASP A 197 -8.11 3.90 -0.51
N ARG A 198 -7.76 2.88 0.29
CA ARG A 198 -8.10 2.74 1.70
C ARG A 198 -6.92 2.16 2.47
N VAL A 199 -6.78 2.52 3.73
CA VAL A 199 -5.76 1.96 4.62
C VAL A 199 -6.39 1.35 5.86
N ILE A 200 -5.91 0.17 6.22
CA ILE A 200 -6.16 -0.51 7.49
C ILE A 200 -4.83 -0.57 8.22
N VAL A 201 -4.76 0.04 9.42
CA VAL A 201 -3.53 0.03 10.24
C VAL A 201 -3.65 -1.04 11.30
N LEU A 202 -2.66 -1.94 11.32
CA LEU A 202 -2.51 -3.00 12.31
C LEU A 202 -1.43 -2.65 13.32
N HIS A 203 -1.73 -2.82 14.61
CA HIS A 203 -0.75 -2.70 15.68
C HIS A 203 -1.00 -3.77 16.75
N LYS A 204 0.04 -4.54 17.10
CA LYS A 204 -0.02 -5.61 18.11
C LYS A 204 -1.25 -6.54 17.94
N GLY A 205 -1.51 -6.93 16.69
CA GLY A 205 -2.61 -7.84 16.34
C GLY A 205 -4.00 -7.20 16.26
N ASN A 206 -4.15 -5.89 16.51
CA ASN A 206 -5.43 -5.19 16.48
C ASN A 206 -5.49 -4.20 15.31
N ILE A 207 -6.69 -3.98 14.74
CA ILE A 207 -6.93 -2.88 13.82
C ILE A 207 -7.11 -1.61 14.64
N VAL A 208 -6.21 -0.64 14.44
CA VAL A 208 -6.25 0.67 15.13
C VAL A 208 -6.81 1.79 14.25
N LEU A 209 -6.83 1.59 12.93
CA LEU A 209 -7.42 2.52 11.96
C LEU A 209 -7.95 1.74 10.77
N ASP A 210 -9.09 2.16 10.23
CA ASP A 210 -9.67 1.67 8.98
C ASP A 210 -10.40 2.84 8.30
N LYS A 211 -9.77 3.45 7.28
CA LYS A 211 -10.27 4.66 6.62
C LYS A 211 -9.91 4.72 5.13
N PRO A 212 -10.78 5.31 4.30
CA PRO A 212 -10.41 5.71 2.94
C PRO A 212 -9.24 6.70 2.97
N MET A 213 -8.28 6.58 2.04
CA MET A 213 -7.12 7.48 1.95
C MET A 213 -7.55 8.94 1.79
N LYS A 214 -8.61 9.22 1.03
CA LYS A 214 -9.18 10.57 0.87
C LYS A 214 -9.66 11.19 2.18
N ALA A 215 -10.09 10.38 3.15
CA ALA A 215 -10.54 10.86 4.46
C ALA A 215 -9.37 11.21 5.40
N LEU A 216 -8.19 10.70 5.10
CA LEU A 216 -6.95 10.98 5.83
C LEU A 216 -6.17 12.16 5.24
N GLN A 217 -6.41 12.49 3.97
CA GLN A 217 -5.93 13.70 3.34
C GLN A 217 -6.81 14.84 3.87
N GLY A 218 -6.38 15.46 5.00
CA GLY A 218 -7.11 16.54 5.63
C GLY A 218 -7.37 17.70 4.65
N LYS A 219 -8.46 18.45 4.88
CA LYS A 219 -8.71 19.74 4.21
C LYS A 219 -7.71 20.81 4.64
N GLU A 220 -6.83 20.49 5.59
CA GLU A 220 -5.85 21.39 6.15
C GLU A 220 -4.51 21.21 5.44
N GLN A 221 -3.93 22.31 5.05
CA GLN A 221 -2.63 22.38 4.44
C GLN A 221 -1.67 23.12 5.37
N ILE A 222 -0.48 22.58 5.56
CA ILE A 222 0.59 23.23 6.30
C ILE A 222 1.68 23.64 5.32
N ILE A 223 2.02 24.94 5.30
CA ILE A 223 3.12 25.47 4.52
C ILE A 223 4.19 25.98 5.48
N GLU A 224 5.41 25.47 5.35
CA GLU A 224 6.59 26.05 5.97
C GLU A 224 7.21 27.05 5.02
N VAL A 225 7.36 28.31 5.48
CA VAL A 225 7.96 29.36 4.68
C VAL A 225 9.02 30.11 5.51
N ALA A 226 10.20 30.30 4.94
CA ALA A 226 11.24 31.17 5.49
C ALA A 226 11.30 32.46 4.67
N PHE A 227 11.20 33.59 5.36
CA PHE A 227 11.37 34.92 4.77
C PHE A 227 12.78 35.46 5.02
N ASP A 228 13.15 36.54 4.34
CA ASP A 228 14.42 37.25 4.55
C ASP A 228 14.40 38.18 5.78
N PHE A 229 13.21 38.49 6.32
CA PHE A 229 12.99 39.28 7.52
C PHE A 229 11.93 38.65 8.43
N ARG A 230 11.95 39.07 9.68
CA ARG A 230 10.92 38.66 10.65
C ARG A 230 9.58 39.30 10.27
N VAL A 231 8.56 38.50 10.16
CA VAL A 231 7.18 38.92 9.87
C VAL A 231 6.34 38.81 11.11
N GLU A 232 5.55 39.82 11.42
CA GLU A 232 4.57 39.68 12.51
C GLU A 232 3.48 38.68 12.15
N GLU A 233 3.20 37.74 13.03
CA GLU A 233 2.16 36.72 12.84
C GLU A 233 0.79 37.32 12.49
N ARG A 234 0.52 38.51 12.99
CA ARG A 234 -0.71 39.26 12.69
C ARG A 234 -0.86 39.59 11.21
N LEU A 235 0.21 39.87 10.51
CA LEU A 235 0.19 40.12 9.06
C LEU A 235 -0.10 38.84 8.29
N LEU A 236 0.50 37.71 8.70
CA LEU A 236 0.29 36.40 8.10
C LEU A 236 -1.16 35.92 8.25
N ARG A 237 -1.88 36.36 9.27
CA ARG A 237 -3.30 36.05 9.48
C ARG A 237 -4.24 36.68 8.43
N ASN A 238 -3.74 37.59 7.61
CA ASN A 238 -4.52 38.16 6.49
C ASN A 238 -4.52 37.23 5.23
N LEU A 239 -3.73 36.16 5.23
CA LEU A 239 -3.75 35.19 4.13
C LEU A 239 -5.12 34.51 4.01
N PRO A 240 -5.63 34.26 2.80
CA PRO A 240 -6.90 33.58 2.63
C PRO A 240 -6.83 32.16 3.20
N HIS A 241 -7.92 31.70 3.80
CA HIS A 241 -8.07 30.37 4.39
C HIS A 241 -7.08 30.03 5.52
N ILE A 242 -6.34 31.00 6.05
CA ILE A 242 -5.41 30.77 7.17
C ILE A 242 -6.17 30.43 8.45
N VAL A 243 -5.73 29.39 9.15
CA VAL A 243 -6.24 28.96 10.46
C VAL A 243 -5.27 29.35 11.56
N ALA A 244 -3.99 29.12 11.33
CA ALA A 244 -2.93 29.46 12.27
C ALA A 244 -1.65 29.86 11.53
N ALA A 245 -0.91 30.79 12.13
CA ALA A 245 0.43 31.17 11.71
C ALA A 245 1.31 31.15 12.97
N THR A 246 2.37 30.37 12.96
CA THR A 246 3.27 30.19 14.11
C THR A 246 4.71 30.37 13.65
N ASN A 247 5.47 31.20 14.38
CA ASN A 247 6.90 31.28 14.18
C ASN A 247 7.57 30.03 14.79
N VAL A 248 8.31 29.27 13.99
CA VAL A 248 8.99 28.03 14.44
C VAL A 248 10.34 28.37 15.05
N TYR A 249 11.17 29.11 14.33
CA TYR A 249 12.43 29.73 14.79
C TYR A 249 12.88 30.78 13.77
N ASP A 250 13.58 31.82 14.23
CA ASP A 250 14.09 32.92 13.43
C ASP A 250 13.06 33.48 12.44
N PHE A 251 13.26 33.23 11.14
CA PHE A 251 12.42 33.71 10.03
C PHE A 251 11.57 32.58 9.41
N LEU A 252 11.54 31.39 10.01
CA LEU A 252 10.74 30.26 9.56
C LEU A 252 9.38 30.27 10.23
N TYR A 253 8.33 30.24 9.41
CA TYR A 253 6.94 30.21 9.83
C TYR A 253 6.26 28.95 9.34
N GLN A 254 5.35 28.43 10.15
CA GLN A 254 4.41 27.37 9.81
C GLN A 254 3.02 27.98 9.66
N LEU A 255 2.47 27.91 8.46
CA LEU A 255 1.17 28.46 8.09
C LEU A 255 0.19 27.30 7.86
N GLN A 256 -0.90 27.27 8.63
CA GLN A 256 -1.94 26.25 8.52
C GLN A 256 -3.16 26.86 7.82
N PHE A 257 -3.62 26.20 6.75
CA PHE A 257 -4.76 26.63 5.93
C PHE A 257 -5.87 25.58 5.97
N SER A 258 -7.14 26.03 5.94
CA SER A 258 -8.34 25.17 5.90
C SER A 258 -8.84 24.95 4.47
N THR A 259 -7.94 24.63 3.55
CA THR A 259 -8.27 24.39 2.15
C THR A 259 -7.43 23.26 1.56
N SER A 260 -7.96 22.60 0.53
CA SER A 260 -7.22 21.63 -0.28
C SER A 260 -6.51 22.26 -1.48
N GLU A 261 -6.74 23.56 -1.76
CA GLU A 261 -6.05 24.29 -2.82
C GLU A 261 -4.62 24.62 -2.40
N ASP A 262 -3.68 24.55 -3.34
CA ASP A 262 -2.29 24.90 -3.07
C ASP A 262 -2.15 26.39 -2.72
N MET A 263 -1.85 26.66 -1.47
CA MET A 263 -1.73 28.02 -0.95
C MET A 263 -0.33 28.64 -1.13
N ARG A 264 0.64 27.92 -1.71
CA ARG A 264 1.97 28.50 -2.00
C ARG A 264 1.91 29.72 -2.92
N PRO A 265 1.06 29.77 -3.97
CA PRO A 265 0.89 31.01 -4.75
C PRO A 265 0.42 32.18 -3.90
N ALA A 266 -0.57 32.00 -3.02
CA ALA A 266 -1.08 33.05 -2.14
C ALA A 266 0.00 33.56 -1.16
N VAL A 267 0.83 32.64 -0.63
CA VAL A 267 1.98 33.03 0.22
C VAL A 267 3.03 33.80 -0.58
N PHE A 268 3.24 33.45 -1.84
CA PHE A 268 4.15 34.16 -2.73
C PHE A 268 3.65 35.58 -3.03
N ASP A 269 2.36 35.73 -3.36
CA ASP A 269 1.76 37.05 -3.62
C ASP A 269 1.80 37.93 -2.38
N PHE A 270 1.48 37.38 -1.18
CA PHE A 270 1.64 38.08 0.09
C PHE A 270 3.07 38.57 0.31
N ALA A 271 4.07 37.73 0.07
CA ALA A 271 5.47 38.14 0.23
C ALA A 271 5.83 39.29 -0.72
N LYS A 272 5.42 39.21 -1.98
CA LYS A 272 5.63 40.26 -2.99
C LYS A 272 4.98 41.59 -2.59
N GLU A 273 3.73 41.56 -2.13
CA GLU A 273 2.99 42.75 -1.71
C GLU A 273 3.60 43.44 -0.47
N ASN A 274 4.23 42.67 0.41
CA ASN A 274 4.86 43.19 1.62
C ASN A 274 6.38 43.41 1.48
N GLY A 275 6.93 43.29 0.27
CA GLY A 275 8.36 43.53 0.01
C GLY A 275 9.29 42.49 0.63
N LEU A 276 8.79 41.30 0.93
CA LEU A 276 9.53 40.18 1.50
C LEU A 276 10.09 39.27 0.41
N LYS A 277 11.22 38.64 0.69
CA LYS A 277 11.74 37.55 -0.15
C LYS A 277 11.51 36.21 0.53
N ILE A 278 11.03 35.26 -0.24
CA ILE A 278 10.92 33.88 0.21
C ILE A 278 12.29 33.20 -0.02
N LEU A 279 12.90 32.75 1.08
CA LEU A 279 14.16 32.00 1.05
C LEU A 279 13.90 30.51 0.87
N GLN A 280 12.79 30.02 1.44
CA GLN A 280 12.37 28.63 1.33
C GLN A 280 10.85 28.56 1.46
N ILE A 281 10.21 27.72 0.68
CA ILE A 281 8.78 27.40 0.81
C ILE A 281 8.55 25.92 0.56
N ASN A 282 8.02 25.23 1.54
CA ASN A 282 7.72 23.81 1.48
C ASN A 282 6.26 23.56 1.86
N HIS A 283 5.63 22.66 1.14
CA HIS A 283 4.35 22.09 1.55
C HIS A 283 4.62 20.94 2.52
N LYS A 284 4.25 21.12 3.78
CA LYS A 284 4.25 20.04 4.75
C LYS A 284 2.92 19.31 4.59
N HIS A 285 2.93 18.16 3.96
CA HIS A 285 1.74 17.32 3.98
C HIS A 285 1.40 17.03 5.44
N ASN A 286 0.10 17.05 5.79
CA ASN A 286 -0.37 16.47 7.05
C ASN A 286 0.28 15.09 7.16
N ASP A 287 1.15 14.94 8.14
CA ASP A 287 2.09 13.83 8.14
C ASP A 287 1.30 12.58 8.54
N LEU A 288 0.76 11.90 7.51
CA LEU A 288 0.15 10.58 7.71
C LEU A 288 1.15 9.63 8.37
N GLU A 289 2.45 9.93 8.26
CA GLU A 289 3.50 9.27 9.02
C GLU A 289 3.41 9.61 10.52
N GLU A 290 3.22 10.87 10.90
CA GLU A 290 3.03 11.24 12.30
C GLU A 290 1.77 10.60 12.89
N LEU A 291 0.67 10.57 12.13
CA LEU A 291 -0.53 9.82 12.51
C LEU A 291 -0.22 8.34 12.70
N PHE A 292 0.47 7.71 11.76
CA PHE A 292 0.87 6.31 11.86
C PHE A 292 1.77 6.06 13.07
N ILE A 293 2.78 6.91 13.29
CA ILE A 293 3.67 6.82 14.46
C ILE A 293 2.87 6.97 15.76
N SER A 294 1.91 7.90 15.83
CA SER A 294 1.07 8.10 17.02
C SER A 294 0.17 6.89 17.32
N LEU A 295 -0.32 6.21 16.30
CA LEU A 295 -1.17 5.02 16.41
C LEU A 295 -0.39 3.74 16.73
N THR A 296 0.94 3.73 16.51
CA THR A 296 1.79 2.53 16.64
C THR A 296 2.82 2.64 17.77
N LYS A 297 2.78 3.70 18.58
CA LYS A 297 3.50 3.81 19.85
C LYS A 297 2.73 3.03 20.93
#